data_7749c1146681c6b5a6496ba1f17b33ce
#
_entry.id   7749c1146681c6b5a6496ba1f17b33ce
#
_cell.length_a   1.000
_cell.length_b   1.000
_cell.length_c   1.000
_cell.angle_alpha   90.00
_cell.angle_beta   90.00
_cell.angle_gamma   90.00
#
_symmetry.space_group_name_H-M   'P 1'
#
loop_
_entity.id
_entity.type
_entity.pdbx_description
1 polymer ?
#
loop_
_entity_poly.entity_id
_entity_poly.type
_entity_poly.pdbx_seq_one_letter_code
_entity_poly.pdbx_strand_id
1 'polypeptide(L)'
;VGAGAQGPAEVFDVLVGEGGENNPLPMIGVAQLYRRDVPDLLAGPDDSDLLQVFWCPFDAHGENRTGMLLDLRWRRSWEVVEVLAQPPVPERVGSEGYVPEPCVLHPEQVVTYPFAGLLPEELCARIEAREEALEEEAEEAEVEEWDWPTYQFDLSIPPGWRAGGYASWNLTDADVLECPACAAAPMELLLTIDSKEWDGGSGSWMPLEERDPAVAADAEPTGVQVGRWGKLNVFACPADPGHPHLKSIQ
;
A
#
# COMPACT_ATOMS: atom_id res chain seq x y z
N VAL A 1 34.68 14.44 1.18
CA VAL A 1 34.06 15.24 0.10
C VAL A 1 32.57 15.17 0.37
N GLY A 2 32.01 16.25 0.96
CA GLY A 2 30.63 16.27 1.43
C GLY A 2 29.64 16.17 0.25
N ALA A 3 28.77 15.18 0.30
CA ALA A 3 27.54 15.16 -0.49
C ALA A 3 26.66 16.32 0.03
N GLY A 4 26.44 17.32 -0.81
CA GLY A 4 25.50 18.38 -0.49
C GLY A 4 24.12 17.75 -0.37
N ALA A 5 23.50 17.89 0.79
CA ALA A 5 22.07 17.61 0.95
C ALA A 5 21.33 18.50 -0.06
N GLN A 6 20.64 17.88 -1.00
CA GLN A 6 19.67 18.58 -1.82
C GLN A 6 18.59 19.05 -0.85
N GLY A 7 18.26 20.34 -0.89
CA GLY A 7 17.19 20.88 -0.08
C GLY A 7 15.85 20.20 -0.41
N PRO A 8 14.85 20.34 0.48
CA PRO A 8 13.54 19.75 0.25
C PRO A 8 12.97 20.21 -1.09
N ALA A 9 12.28 19.29 -1.80
CA ALA A 9 11.58 19.63 -3.02
C ALA A 9 10.56 20.75 -2.73
N GLU A 10 10.44 21.73 -3.64
CA GLU A 10 9.44 22.77 -3.47
C GLU A 10 8.04 22.20 -3.65
N VAL A 11 7.19 22.38 -2.64
CA VAL A 11 5.77 21.99 -2.68
C VAL A 11 4.99 23.05 -3.43
N PHE A 12 4.25 22.63 -4.45
CA PHE A 12 3.39 23.51 -5.22
C PHE A 12 1.95 22.99 -5.21
N ASP A 13 1.01 23.85 -4.85
CA ASP A 13 -0.39 23.66 -5.22
C ASP A 13 -0.50 23.77 -6.74
N VAL A 14 -0.54 22.63 -7.41
CA VAL A 14 -0.74 22.61 -8.86
C VAL A 14 -2.20 22.94 -9.15
N LEU A 15 -2.48 24.21 -9.26
CA LEU A 15 -3.62 24.67 -10.02
C LEU A 15 -3.36 24.28 -11.49
N VAL A 16 -4.14 23.30 -11.96
CA VAL A 16 -4.08 22.80 -13.32
C VAL A 16 -4.11 23.97 -14.32
N GLY A 17 -3.04 24.18 -15.04
CA GLY A 17 -2.96 25.18 -16.12
C GLY A 17 -1.58 25.70 -16.45
N GLU A 18 -0.60 25.64 -15.54
CA GLU A 18 0.69 26.32 -15.76
C GLU A 18 1.91 25.39 -15.97
N GLY A 19 1.77 24.09 -15.78
CA GLY A 19 2.76 23.11 -16.21
C GLY A 19 2.37 22.61 -17.60
N GLY A 20 2.82 23.29 -18.63
CA GLY A 20 2.45 22.93 -19.99
C GLY A 20 2.78 21.48 -20.33
N GLU A 21 1.96 20.86 -21.19
CA GLU A 21 2.11 19.51 -21.76
C GLU A 21 3.52 19.22 -22.35
N ASN A 22 4.39 20.20 -22.36
CA ASN A 22 5.72 20.18 -23.00
C ASN A 22 6.90 19.98 -22.03
N ASN A 23 6.69 19.85 -20.72
CA ASN A 23 7.78 19.60 -19.77
C ASN A 23 7.48 18.39 -18.89
N PRO A 24 7.75 17.17 -19.35
CA PRO A 24 7.47 15.96 -18.60
C PRO A 24 8.29 15.94 -17.30
N LEU A 25 7.61 15.75 -16.18
CA LEU A 25 8.24 15.56 -14.89
C LEU A 25 8.65 14.09 -14.71
N PRO A 26 9.80 13.81 -14.09
CA PRO A 26 10.17 12.45 -13.78
C PRO A 26 9.20 11.84 -12.76
N MET A 27 8.82 10.59 -12.97
CA MET A 27 8.11 9.83 -11.96
C MET A 27 9.06 9.48 -10.81
N ILE A 28 8.52 9.37 -9.61
CA ILE A 28 9.25 8.96 -8.42
C ILE A 28 9.26 7.43 -8.35
N GLY A 29 10.43 6.84 -8.09
CA GLY A 29 10.54 5.43 -7.74
C GLY A 29 10.05 5.22 -6.31
N VAL A 30 9.06 4.36 -6.16
CA VAL A 30 8.37 4.10 -4.88
C VAL A 30 8.86 2.82 -4.23
N ALA A 31 8.93 1.74 -5.02
CA ALA A 31 9.35 0.44 -4.53
C ALA A 31 9.99 -0.41 -5.61
N GLN A 32 10.86 -1.34 -5.19
CA GLN A 32 11.37 -2.44 -6.00
C GLN A 32 11.17 -3.73 -5.22
N LEU A 33 10.36 -4.63 -5.77
CA LEU A 33 9.99 -5.89 -5.15
C LEU A 33 10.51 -7.04 -5.99
N TYR A 34 11.39 -7.87 -5.41
CA TYR A 34 11.87 -9.08 -6.04
C TYR A 34 11.00 -10.26 -5.61
N ARG A 35 10.57 -11.09 -6.56
CA ARG A 35 9.77 -12.28 -6.24
C ARG A 35 10.47 -13.27 -5.30
N ARG A 36 11.80 -13.30 -5.31
CA ARG A 36 12.55 -14.13 -4.35
C ARG A 36 12.38 -13.69 -2.90
N ASP A 37 12.13 -12.38 -2.68
CA ASP A 37 11.96 -11.78 -1.36
C ASP A 37 10.47 -11.69 -0.97
N VAL A 38 9.58 -11.68 -1.98
CA VAL A 38 8.11 -11.63 -1.84
C VAL A 38 7.48 -12.74 -2.67
N PRO A 39 7.50 -14.01 -2.20
CA PRO A 39 7.07 -15.17 -3.01
C PRO A 39 5.60 -15.12 -3.45
N ASP A 40 4.74 -14.49 -2.65
CA ASP A 40 3.31 -14.36 -2.91
C ASP A 40 2.95 -13.16 -3.82
N LEU A 41 3.94 -12.41 -4.27
CA LEU A 41 3.74 -11.38 -5.29
C LEU A 41 3.17 -12.02 -6.55
N LEU A 42 2.06 -11.47 -7.08
CA LEU A 42 1.47 -11.93 -8.34
C LEU A 42 2.52 -12.02 -9.44
N ALA A 43 2.39 -13.02 -10.28
CA ALA A 43 3.34 -13.23 -11.37
C ALA A 43 3.28 -12.06 -12.35
N GLY A 44 4.44 -11.53 -12.70
CA GLY A 44 4.59 -10.59 -13.80
C GLY A 44 4.57 -11.30 -15.17
N PRO A 45 4.52 -10.55 -16.26
CA PRO A 45 4.60 -11.10 -17.61
C PRO A 45 5.99 -11.70 -17.88
N ASP A 46 6.06 -12.69 -18.80
CA ASP A 46 7.30 -13.18 -19.43
C ASP A 46 8.45 -13.53 -18.46
N ASP A 47 8.18 -14.29 -17.40
CA ASP A 47 9.17 -14.68 -16.40
C ASP A 47 9.86 -13.50 -15.68
N SER A 48 9.21 -12.36 -15.62
CA SER A 48 9.67 -11.21 -14.84
C SER A 48 9.70 -11.55 -13.35
N ASP A 49 10.79 -11.17 -12.69
CA ASP A 49 11.04 -11.45 -11.28
C ASP A 49 11.26 -10.19 -10.42
N LEU A 50 11.12 -9.02 -11.04
CA LEU A 50 11.26 -7.71 -10.40
C LEU A 50 10.09 -6.82 -10.79
N LEU A 51 9.35 -6.34 -9.79
CA LEU A 51 8.36 -5.28 -9.95
C LEU A 51 8.97 -3.96 -9.46
N GLN A 52 8.97 -2.96 -10.32
CA GLN A 52 9.29 -1.57 -9.99
C GLN A 52 8.01 -0.75 -10.01
N VAL A 53 7.76 -0.02 -8.93
CA VAL A 53 6.59 0.84 -8.75
C VAL A 53 7.04 2.29 -8.85
N PHE A 54 6.39 3.03 -9.72
CA PHE A 54 6.60 4.47 -9.88
C PHE A 54 5.26 5.19 -9.77
N TRP A 55 5.30 6.42 -9.31
CA TRP A 55 4.14 7.31 -9.40
C TRP A 55 4.50 8.74 -9.79
N CYS A 56 3.50 9.45 -10.30
CA CYS A 56 3.58 10.89 -10.46
C CYS A 56 3.33 11.54 -9.08
N PRO A 57 4.18 12.47 -8.63
CA PRO A 57 4.05 13.08 -7.31
C PRO A 57 2.94 14.14 -7.21
N PHE A 58 1.95 14.10 -8.09
CA PHE A 58 0.82 15.03 -8.13
C PHE A 58 -0.51 14.29 -8.16
N ASP A 59 -1.51 14.82 -7.46
CA ASP A 59 -2.88 14.29 -7.40
C ASP A 59 -3.76 14.67 -8.58
N ALA A 60 -3.20 15.22 -9.64
CA ALA A 60 -3.97 15.78 -10.75
C ALA A 60 -4.42 14.75 -11.80
N HIS A 61 -4.34 13.45 -11.49
CA HIS A 61 -4.64 12.37 -12.42
C HIS A 61 -5.92 11.62 -12.05
N GLY A 62 -6.69 11.21 -13.04
CA GLY A 62 -7.96 10.51 -12.88
C GLY A 62 -9.17 11.33 -13.32
N GLU A 63 -10.36 10.70 -13.29
CA GLU A 63 -11.57 11.31 -13.86
C GLU A 63 -11.97 12.64 -13.22
N ASN A 64 -11.75 12.79 -11.93
CA ASN A 64 -12.04 14.02 -11.18
C ASN A 64 -10.78 14.80 -10.81
N ARG A 65 -9.66 14.55 -11.51
CA ARG A 65 -8.34 15.11 -11.18
C ARG A 65 -7.90 14.78 -9.75
N THR A 66 -8.29 13.63 -9.27
CA THR A 66 -7.93 13.10 -7.95
C THR A 66 -7.11 11.83 -8.10
N GLY A 67 -6.08 11.71 -7.27
CA GLY A 67 -5.21 10.56 -7.22
C GLY A 67 -4.01 10.62 -8.16
N MET A 68 -2.98 9.87 -7.81
CA MET A 68 -1.71 9.80 -8.51
C MET A 68 -1.76 8.88 -9.73
N LEU A 69 -0.94 9.14 -10.72
CA LEU A 69 -0.68 8.22 -11.82
C LEU A 69 0.37 7.21 -11.40
N LEU A 70 0.06 5.92 -11.54
CA LEU A 70 0.98 4.81 -11.31
C LEU A 70 1.58 4.32 -12.63
N ASP A 71 2.83 3.90 -12.58
CA ASP A 71 3.49 3.14 -13.64
C ASP A 71 4.19 1.93 -13.01
N LEU A 72 3.74 0.74 -13.38
CA LEU A 72 4.25 -0.53 -12.89
C LEU A 72 5.14 -1.16 -13.96
N ARG A 73 6.40 -1.40 -13.62
CA ARG A 73 7.38 -1.94 -14.54
C ARG A 73 7.84 -3.31 -14.08
N TRP A 74 7.40 -4.32 -14.81
CA TRP A 74 7.92 -5.67 -14.67
C TRP A 74 9.22 -5.82 -15.42
N ARG A 75 10.22 -6.41 -14.78
CA ARG A 75 11.54 -6.64 -15.37
C ARG A 75 12.06 -8.03 -15.00
N ARG A 76 12.98 -8.49 -15.82
CA ARG A 76 13.87 -9.59 -15.45
C ARG A 76 15.09 -9.00 -14.77
N SER A 77 15.33 -9.35 -13.50
CA SER A 77 16.39 -8.75 -12.69
C SER A 77 17.79 -8.92 -13.33
N TRP A 78 18.02 -10.03 -14.01
CA TRP A 78 19.30 -10.30 -14.70
C TRP A 78 19.53 -9.44 -15.97
N GLU A 79 18.51 -8.78 -16.50
CA GLU A 79 18.62 -7.85 -17.63
C GLU A 79 18.93 -6.42 -17.17
N VAL A 80 18.87 -6.16 -15.85
CA VAL A 80 19.21 -4.86 -15.28
C VAL A 80 20.72 -4.75 -15.17
N VAL A 81 21.35 -4.13 -16.17
CA VAL A 81 22.82 -3.99 -16.28
C VAL A 81 23.33 -2.66 -15.74
N GLU A 82 22.49 -1.65 -15.71
CA GLU A 82 22.83 -0.32 -15.19
C GLU A 82 21.93 0.02 -14.02
N VAL A 83 22.55 0.35 -12.90
CA VAL A 83 21.86 0.82 -11.69
C VAL A 83 22.17 2.31 -11.53
N LEU A 84 21.13 3.11 -11.40
CA LEU A 84 21.29 4.53 -11.15
C LEU A 84 21.93 4.75 -9.78
N ALA A 85 23.00 5.53 -9.73
CA ALA A 85 23.65 5.90 -8.47
C ALA A 85 22.71 6.73 -7.56
N GLN A 86 21.83 7.50 -8.18
CA GLN A 86 20.76 8.26 -7.52
C GLN A 86 19.52 8.24 -8.40
N PRO A 87 18.33 7.97 -7.83
CA PRO A 87 17.09 8.08 -8.58
C PRO A 87 16.85 9.55 -8.95
N PRO A 88 16.20 9.82 -10.09
CA PRO A 88 15.80 11.18 -10.43
C PRO A 88 14.79 11.71 -9.40
N VAL A 89 15.02 12.89 -8.89
CA VAL A 89 14.10 13.59 -7.99
C VAL A 89 13.45 14.72 -8.79
N PRO A 90 12.12 14.81 -8.82
CA PRO A 90 11.44 15.92 -9.49
C PRO A 90 11.74 17.24 -8.77
N GLU A 91 11.90 18.32 -9.54
CA GLU A 91 12.10 19.66 -8.98
C GLU A 91 10.86 20.17 -8.23
N ARG A 92 9.69 19.62 -8.58
CA ARG A 92 8.39 20.01 -8.04
C ARG A 92 7.58 18.76 -7.68
N VAL A 93 6.88 18.83 -6.55
CA VAL A 93 5.96 17.79 -6.08
C VAL A 93 4.66 18.42 -5.61
N GLY A 94 3.56 17.70 -5.71
CA GLY A 94 2.26 18.16 -5.21
C GLY A 94 2.11 17.98 -3.70
N SER A 95 2.87 17.03 -3.13
CA SER A 95 2.96 16.78 -1.69
C SER A 95 4.32 16.20 -1.34
N GLU A 96 4.90 16.65 -0.24
CA GLU A 96 6.14 16.05 0.30
C GLU A 96 5.96 14.58 0.65
N GLY A 97 4.78 14.21 1.15
CA GLY A 97 4.44 12.82 1.47
C GLY A 97 4.39 11.87 0.27
N TYR A 98 4.52 12.37 -0.97
CA TYR A 98 4.67 11.51 -2.15
C TYR A 98 6.14 11.20 -2.49
N VAL A 99 7.09 11.70 -1.72
CA VAL A 99 8.51 11.40 -1.90
C VAL A 99 8.94 10.39 -0.82
N PRO A 100 9.12 9.11 -1.15
CA PRO A 100 9.49 8.12 -0.16
C PRO A 100 10.86 8.39 0.44
N GLU A 101 10.99 8.15 1.74
CA GLU A 101 12.29 8.03 2.40
C GLU A 101 12.96 6.71 1.97
N PRO A 102 14.20 6.74 1.48
CA PRO A 102 14.90 5.52 1.08
C PRO A 102 15.10 4.57 2.25
N CYS A 103 14.51 3.40 2.20
CA CYS A 103 14.66 2.35 3.19
C CYS A 103 14.79 0.97 2.54
N VAL A 104 15.14 -0.04 3.34
CA VAL A 104 15.14 -1.45 2.95
C VAL A 104 13.93 -2.10 3.58
N LEU A 105 13.12 -2.77 2.76
CA LEU A 105 11.96 -3.50 3.23
C LEU A 105 12.38 -4.88 3.74
N HIS A 106 11.76 -5.32 4.84
CA HIS A 106 11.93 -6.64 5.43
C HIS A 106 10.59 -7.38 5.38
N PRO A 107 10.25 -8.02 4.24
CA PRO A 107 8.94 -8.64 4.07
C PRO A 107 8.79 -9.86 4.98
N GLU A 108 7.64 -9.95 5.64
CA GLU A 108 7.21 -11.10 6.41
C GLU A 108 5.93 -11.69 5.81
N GLN A 109 5.81 -13.02 5.84
CA GLN A 109 4.59 -13.68 5.38
C GLN A 109 3.53 -13.63 6.48
N VAL A 110 2.39 -13.04 6.15
CA VAL A 110 1.25 -12.90 7.05
C VAL A 110 -0.02 -13.49 6.45
N VAL A 111 -1.00 -13.77 7.28
CA VAL A 111 -2.33 -14.21 6.84
C VAL A 111 -3.30 -13.05 6.96
N THR A 112 -3.98 -12.74 5.87
CA THR A 112 -5.03 -11.72 5.81
C THR A 112 -6.38 -12.36 5.52
N TYR A 113 -7.46 -11.66 5.86
CA TYR A 113 -8.83 -12.16 5.71
C TYR A 113 -9.66 -11.19 4.86
N PRO A 114 -10.71 -11.67 4.19
CA PRO A 114 -11.60 -10.80 3.41
C PRO A 114 -12.19 -9.70 4.28
N PHE A 115 -12.44 -8.54 3.69
CA PHE A 115 -13.19 -7.48 4.37
C PHE A 115 -14.56 -8.00 4.82
N ALA A 116 -15.02 -7.60 6.00
CA ALA A 116 -16.26 -8.11 6.60
C ALA A 116 -17.46 -8.00 5.66
N GLY A 117 -17.58 -6.90 4.92
CA GLY A 117 -18.66 -6.70 3.94
C GLY A 117 -18.65 -7.64 2.73
N LEU A 118 -17.59 -8.43 2.55
CA LEU A 118 -17.51 -9.47 1.50
C LEU A 118 -17.85 -10.87 2.02
N LEU A 119 -18.06 -11.02 3.32
CA LEU A 119 -18.38 -12.29 3.94
C LEU A 119 -19.87 -12.64 3.79
N PRO A 120 -20.22 -13.94 3.76
CA PRO A 120 -21.61 -14.37 3.91
C PRO A 120 -22.22 -13.88 5.23
N GLU A 121 -23.47 -13.45 5.22
CA GLU A 121 -24.20 -12.94 6.39
C GLU A 121 -24.13 -13.88 7.60
N GLU A 122 -24.25 -15.19 7.37
CA GLU A 122 -24.15 -16.20 8.43
C GLU A 122 -22.77 -16.18 9.12
N LEU A 123 -21.69 -15.92 8.35
CA LEU A 123 -20.35 -15.84 8.92
C LEU A 123 -20.16 -14.53 9.69
N CYS A 124 -20.66 -13.42 9.18
CA CYS A 124 -20.64 -12.15 9.91
C CYS A 124 -21.35 -12.27 11.26
N ALA A 125 -22.56 -12.82 11.28
CA ALA A 125 -23.32 -13.02 12.53
C ALA A 125 -22.57 -13.92 13.55
N ARG A 126 -21.81 -14.91 13.06
CA ARG A 126 -20.98 -15.76 13.94
C ARG A 126 -19.77 -15.03 14.51
N ILE A 127 -19.16 -14.14 13.71
CA ILE A 127 -18.03 -13.32 14.15
C ILE A 127 -18.53 -12.33 15.21
N GLU A 128 -19.61 -11.61 14.93
CA GLU A 128 -20.24 -10.66 15.86
C GLU A 128 -20.59 -11.32 17.20
N ALA A 129 -21.29 -12.47 17.15
CA ALA A 129 -21.64 -13.21 18.36
C ALA A 129 -20.40 -13.69 19.16
N ARG A 130 -19.27 -13.96 18.48
CA ARG A 130 -18.03 -14.31 19.19
C ARG A 130 -17.37 -13.09 19.83
N GLU A 131 -17.37 -11.97 19.14
CA GLU A 131 -16.82 -10.70 19.65
C GLU A 131 -17.65 -10.23 20.87
N GLU A 132 -18.98 -10.26 20.78
CA GLU A 132 -19.88 -9.97 21.93
C GLU A 132 -19.61 -10.89 23.13
N ALA A 133 -19.44 -12.19 22.90
CA ALA A 133 -19.15 -13.11 24.00
C ALA A 133 -17.79 -12.87 24.65
N LEU A 134 -16.77 -12.44 23.86
CA LEU A 134 -15.47 -12.06 24.41
C LEU A 134 -15.55 -10.76 25.24
N GLU A 135 -16.38 -9.83 24.81
CA GLU A 135 -16.65 -8.59 25.52
C GLU A 135 -17.31 -8.87 26.88
N GLU A 136 -18.34 -9.71 26.91
CA GLU A 136 -18.98 -10.15 28.15
C GLU A 136 -18.00 -10.87 29.09
N GLU A 137 -17.15 -11.79 28.54
CA GLU A 137 -16.12 -12.49 29.32
C GLU A 137 -15.09 -11.50 29.93
N ALA A 138 -14.71 -10.45 29.21
CA ALA A 138 -13.78 -9.43 29.69
C ALA A 138 -14.39 -8.54 30.76
N GLU A 139 -15.64 -8.12 30.58
CA GLU A 139 -16.39 -7.37 31.60
C GLU A 139 -16.53 -8.13 32.91
N GLU A 140 -16.90 -9.44 32.84
CA GLU A 140 -17.00 -10.32 34.02
C GLU A 140 -15.64 -10.49 34.73
N ALA A 141 -14.55 -10.46 33.98
CA ALA A 141 -13.19 -10.59 34.51
C ALA A 141 -12.60 -9.27 35.03
N GLU A 142 -13.35 -8.15 34.95
CA GLU A 142 -12.90 -6.79 35.31
C GLU A 142 -11.58 -6.39 34.58
N VAL A 143 -11.44 -6.78 33.31
CA VAL A 143 -10.29 -6.39 32.48
C VAL A 143 -10.47 -4.94 32.05
N GLU A 144 -9.57 -4.06 32.50
CA GLU A 144 -9.67 -2.60 32.24
C GLU A 144 -9.29 -2.22 30.81
N GLU A 145 -8.49 -3.00 30.12
CA GLU A 145 -8.08 -2.77 28.74
C GLU A 145 -8.58 -3.89 27.83
N TRP A 146 -9.34 -3.50 26.81
CA TRP A 146 -9.79 -4.39 25.75
C TRP A 146 -8.62 -4.71 24.81
N ASP A 147 -8.07 -5.91 24.89
CA ASP A 147 -6.92 -6.37 24.09
C ASP A 147 -7.25 -7.63 23.26
N TRP A 148 -8.51 -7.80 22.87
CA TRP A 148 -8.91 -8.92 22.02
C TRP A 148 -8.89 -8.50 20.55
N PRO A 149 -8.30 -9.33 19.68
CA PRO A 149 -8.31 -9.03 18.24
C PRO A 149 -9.74 -9.05 17.70
N THR A 150 -10.12 -7.99 17.02
CA THR A 150 -11.37 -7.90 16.27
C THR A 150 -11.17 -8.34 14.82
N TYR A 151 -12.23 -8.91 14.24
CA TYR A 151 -12.15 -9.32 12.83
C TYR A 151 -11.88 -8.12 11.92
N GLN A 152 -12.56 -7.03 12.15
CA GLN A 152 -12.46 -5.86 11.29
C GLN A 152 -11.08 -5.22 11.35
N PHE A 153 -10.58 -4.88 12.52
CA PHE A 153 -9.38 -4.08 12.65
C PHE A 153 -8.09 -4.90 12.68
N ASP A 154 -8.12 -6.09 13.27
CA ASP A 154 -6.93 -6.91 13.44
C ASP A 154 -6.74 -7.95 12.33
N LEU A 155 -7.82 -8.35 11.63
CA LEU A 155 -7.75 -9.44 10.66
C LEU A 155 -8.05 -9.00 9.23
N SER A 156 -9.06 -8.12 9.00
CA SER A 156 -9.55 -7.80 7.66
C SER A 156 -9.10 -6.45 7.10
N ILE A 157 -8.60 -5.55 7.96
CA ILE A 157 -8.05 -4.26 7.55
C ILE A 157 -6.60 -4.11 8.05
N PRO A 158 -5.72 -5.05 7.75
CA PRO A 158 -4.34 -4.97 8.21
C PRO A 158 -3.67 -3.70 7.67
N PRO A 159 -2.87 -3.02 8.49
CA PRO A 159 -2.10 -1.85 8.07
C PRO A 159 -0.86 -2.26 7.29
N GLY A 160 -0.10 -1.27 6.87
CA GLY A 160 1.22 -1.43 6.31
C GLY A 160 1.26 -1.74 4.82
N TRP A 161 2.48 -1.74 4.31
CA TRP A 161 2.75 -2.13 2.94
C TRP A 161 2.62 -3.63 2.79
N ARG A 162 1.88 -4.08 1.78
CA ARG A 162 1.60 -5.50 1.57
C ARG A 162 1.58 -5.85 0.10
N ALA A 163 1.98 -7.08 -0.22
CA ALA A 163 1.85 -7.66 -1.55
C ALA A 163 0.90 -8.86 -1.50
N GLY A 164 -0.12 -8.85 -2.34
CA GLY A 164 -1.15 -9.89 -2.38
C GLY A 164 -2.12 -9.88 -1.20
N GLY A 165 -2.86 -10.97 -1.03
CA GLY A 165 -3.88 -11.10 -0.01
C GLY A 165 -5.16 -10.33 -0.32
N TYR A 166 -5.83 -9.84 0.73
CA TYR A 166 -7.08 -9.07 0.59
C TYR A 166 -6.84 -7.58 0.76
N ALA A 167 -7.53 -6.77 -0.05
CA ALA A 167 -7.48 -5.32 0.07
C ALA A 167 -8.17 -4.84 1.36
N SER A 168 -7.57 -3.83 1.98
CA SER A 168 -8.20 -3.13 3.09
C SER A 168 -9.22 -2.11 2.56
N TRP A 169 -10.43 -2.15 3.10
CA TRP A 169 -11.53 -1.25 2.78
C TRP A 169 -11.96 -0.53 4.05
N ASN A 170 -11.69 0.75 4.17
CA ASN A 170 -11.95 1.52 5.40
C ASN A 170 -12.65 2.87 5.17
N LEU A 171 -12.61 3.41 3.96
CA LEU A 171 -13.31 4.66 3.60
C LEU A 171 -14.54 4.42 2.74
N THR A 172 -14.56 3.35 1.97
CA THR A 172 -15.68 2.97 1.10
C THR A 172 -16.03 1.52 1.32
N ASP A 173 -17.22 1.12 0.90
CA ASP A 173 -17.59 -0.28 0.81
C ASP A 173 -16.64 -1.02 -0.15
N ALA A 174 -16.46 -2.30 0.11
CA ALA A 174 -15.67 -3.17 -0.75
C ALA A 174 -16.31 -3.27 -2.15
N ASP A 175 -15.50 -3.13 -3.17
CA ASP A 175 -15.92 -3.26 -4.56
C ASP A 175 -15.24 -4.46 -5.22
N VAL A 176 -16.01 -5.18 -6.03
CA VAL A 176 -15.49 -6.26 -6.88
C VAL A 176 -15.06 -5.63 -8.19
N LEU A 177 -13.76 -5.39 -8.30
CA LEU A 177 -13.19 -4.76 -9.48
C LEU A 177 -13.05 -5.79 -10.61
N GLU A 178 -13.60 -5.47 -11.77
CA GLU A 178 -13.46 -6.26 -12.98
C GLU A 178 -12.35 -5.73 -13.87
N CYS A 179 -11.59 -6.64 -14.49
CA CYS A 179 -10.55 -6.24 -15.43
C CYS A 179 -11.15 -5.54 -16.66
N PRO A 180 -10.79 -4.28 -16.94
CA PRO A 180 -11.37 -3.52 -18.06
C PRO A 180 -11.01 -4.09 -19.43
N ALA A 181 -9.99 -4.95 -19.51
CA ALA A 181 -9.56 -5.55 -20.77
C ALA A 181 -10.22 -6.90 -21.07
N CYS A 182 -10.50 -7.74 -20.08
CA CYS A 182 -10.99 -9.09 -20.33
C CYS A 182 -12.23 -9.49 -19.52
N ALA A 183 -12.51 -8.86 -18.39
CA ALA A 183 -13.59 -9.22 -17.46
C ALA A 183 -13.65 -10.75 -17.13
N ALA A 184 -12.51 -11.44 -17.25
CA ALA A 184 -12.46 -12.91 -17.14
C ALA A 184 -12.54 -13.38 -15.69
N ALA A 185 -12.08 -12.55 -14.75
CA ALA A 185 -12.11 -12.80 -13.33
C ALA A 185 -12.05 -11.46 -12.58
N PRO A 186 -12.48 -11.42 -11.31
CA PRO A 186 -12.19 -10.27 -10.45
C PRO A 186 -10.70 -9.99 -10.39
N MET A 187 -10.35 -8.71 -10.28
CA MET A 187 -8.96 -8.30 -10.10
C MET A 187 -8.50 -8.67 -8.69
N GLU A 188 -7.23 -9.02 -8.57
CA GLU A 188 -6.60 -9.39 -7.31
C GLU A 188 -5.71 -8.26 -6.81
N LEU A 189 -5.57 -8.16 -5.49
CA LEU A 189 -4.66 -7.20 -4.89
C LEU A 189 -3.22 -7.55 -5.27
N LEU A 190 -2.55 -6.63 -5.95
CA LEU A 190 -1.13 -6.73 -6.25
C LEU A 190 -0.29 -6.15 -5.11
N LEU A 191 -0.66 -4.95 -4.65
CA LEU A 191 0.11 -4.18 -3.69
C LEU A 191 -0.81 -3.23 -2.92
N THR A 192 -0.57 -3.10 -1.62
CA THR A 192 -1.04 -1.97 -0.80
C THR A 192 0.16 -1.13 -0.42
N ILE A 193 0.07 0.18 -0.64
CA ILE A 193 1.01 1.20 -0.15
C ILE A 193 0.26 1.98 0.92
N ASP A 194 0.69 1.86 2.16
CA ASP A 194 0.07 2.48 3.32
C ASP A 194 0.90 3.67 3.81
N SER A 195 0.24 4.63 4.40
CA SER A 195 0.91 5.76 5.04
C SER A 195 1.58 5.37 6.37
N LYS A 196 1.17 4.25 6.95
CA LYS A 196 1.69 3.72 8.22
C LYS A 196 1.83 2.21 8.18
N GLU A 197 2.84 1.68 8.83
CA GLU A 197 2.99 0.24 9.05
C GLU A 197 2.08 -0.28 10.16
N TRP A 198 1.77 0.58 11.15
CA TRP A 198 0.84 0.33 12.25
C TRP A 198 0.45 1.66 12.92
N ASP A 199 -0.56 1.65 13.77
CA ASP A 199 -0.96 2.80 14.60
C ASP A 199 -1.55 2.33 15.94
N GLY A 200 -2.13 3.26 16.71
CA GLY A 200 -2.72 2.93 18.02
C GLY A 200 -3.91 1.97 17.97
N GLY A 201 -4.63 1.91 16.82
CA GLY A 201 -5.73 0.98 16.60
C GLY A 201 -5.30 -0.35 15.98
N SER A 202 -4.06 -0.45 15.54
CA SER A 202 -3.50 -1.63 14.87
C SER A 202 -2.16 -2.07 15.47
N GLY A 203 -1.93 -1.82 16.74
CA GLY A 203 -0.72 -2.18 17.46
C GLY A 203 -0.41 -3.69 17.47
N SER A 204 -1.40 -4.54 17.24
CA SER A 204 -1.22 -5.98 17.03
C SER A 204 -0.33 -6.30 15.81
N TRP A 205 -0.26 -5.40 14.85
CA TRP A 205 0.56 -5.48 13.63
C TRP A 205 1.96 -4.88 13.76
N MET A 206 2.28 -4.27 14.90
CA MET A 206 3.63 -3.77 15.15
C MET A 206 4.66 -4.90 14.99
N PRO A 207 5.75 -4.69 14.22
CA PRO A 207 6.82 -5.67 14.08
C PRO A 207 7.32 -6.18 15.44
N LEU A 208 7.62 -7.47 15.54
CA LEU A 208 8.01 -8.09 16.82
C LEU A 208 9.27 -7.46 17.42
N GLU A 209 10.22 -7.06 16.58
CA GLU A 209 11.45 -6.38 16.97
C GLU A 209 11.21 -4.97 17.54
N GLU A 210 10.14 -4.30 17.10
CA GLU A 210 9.77 -2.97 17.58
C GLU A 210 8.96 -3.00 18.89
N ARG A 211 8.51 -4.18 19.31
CA ARG A 211 7.86 -4.37 20.63
C ARG A 211 8.84 -4.33 21.79
N ASP A 212 10.14 -4.43 21.53
CA ASP A 212 11.17 -4.25 22.54
C ASP A 212 11.28 -2.74 22.90
N PRO A 213 11.03 -2.34 24.16
CA PRO A 213 11.13 -0.94 24.57
C PRO A 213 12.53 -0.29 24.36
N ALA A 214 13.56 -1.10 24.11
CA ALA A 214 14.88 -0.60 23.79
C ALA A 214 15.05 -0.21 22.30
N VAL A 215 14.10 -0.60 21.45
CA VAL A 215 14.07 -0.29 20.02
C VAL A 215 13.16 0.92 19.80
N ALA A 216 13.63 1.90 19.04
CA ALA A 216 12.76 3.00 18.63
C ALA A 216 11.79 2.48 17.58
N ALA A 217 10.52 2.41 17.93
CA ALA A 217 9.46 2.03 17.01
C ALA A 217 9.20 3.18 16.01
N ASP A 218 9.07 2.83 14.73
CA ASP A 218 8.79 3.78 13.64
C ASP A 218 7.61 3.29 12.80
N ALA A 219 6.45 3.84 13.04
CA ALA A 219 5.24 3.50 12.30
C ALA A 219 5.21 4.07 10.87
N GLU A 220 6.12 4.97 10.52
CA GLU A 220 6.13 5.68 9.24
C GLU A 220 7.52 5.62 8.54
N PRO A 221 8.18 4.45 8.46
CA PRO A 221 9.58 4.34 8.03
C PRO A 221 9.80 4.79 6.58
N THR A 222 8.76 4.78 5.75
CA THR A 222 8.84 5.22 4.35
C THR A 222 8.57 6.70 4.17
N GLY A 223 8.04 7.40 5.17
CA GLY A 223 7.59 8.79 5.08
C GLY A 223 6.48 9.03 4.06
N VAL A 224 5.98 7.97 3.42
CA VAL A 224 4.91 8.07 2.41
C VAL A 224 3.59 8.43 3.07
N GLN A 225 2.90 9.41 2.51
CA GLN A 225 1.55 9.75 2.90
C GLN A 225 0.62 9.70 1.69
N VAL A 226 -0.29 8.73 1.67
CA VAL A 226 -1.31 8.60 0.64
C VAL A 226 -2.57 9.36 1.06
N GLY A 227 -2.99 10.32 0.24
CA GLY A 227 -4.19 11.10 0.53
C GLY A 227 -4.15 11.75 1.92
N ARG A 228 -5.14 11.44 2.76
CA ARG A 228 -5.22 11.92 4.15
C ARG A 228 -4.86 10.80 5.13
N TRP A 229 -3.61 10.33 5.08
CA TRP A 229 -3.12 9.20 5.88
C TRP A 229 -3.82 7.87 5.58
N GLY A 230 -4.15 7.69 4.31
CA GLY A 230 -4.83 6.49 3.82
C GLY A 230 -3.89 5.48 3.20
N LYS A 231 -4.50 4.57 2.44
CA LYS A 231 -3.85 3.46 1.75
C LYS A 231 -4.16 3.50 0.28
N LEU A 232 -3.18 3.16 -0.55
CA LEU A 232 -3.37 2.94 -1.97
C LEU A 232 -3.37 1.43 -2.24
N ASN A 233 -4.52 0.88 -2.58
CA ASN A 233 -4.63 -0.48 -3.09
C ASN A 233 -4.46 -0.48 -4.61
N VAL A 234 -3.59 -1.33 -5.10
CA VAL A 234 -3.32 -1.54 -6.53
C VAL A 234 -3.74 -2.95 -6.91
N PHE A 235 -4.57 -3.08 -7.91
CA PHE A 235 -5.13 -4.34 -8.36
C PHE A 235 -4.62 -4.72 -9.74
N ALA A 236 -4.34 -6.00 -9.94
CA ALA A 236 -3.89 -6.58 -11.20
C ALA A 236 -4.86 -7.67 -11.68
N CYS A 237 -4.88 -7.89 -12.98
CA CYS A 237 -5.64 -8.96 -13.59
C CYS A 237 -4.93 -10.31 -13.37
N PRO A 238 -5.58 -11.30 -12.74
CA PRO A 238 -4.95 -12.61 -12.54
C PRO A 238 -4.84 -13.43 -13.83
N ALA A 239 -5.62 -13.08 -14.86
CA ALA A 239 -5.58 -13.79 -16.15
C ALA A 239 -4.43 -13.30 -17.05
N ASP A 240 -4.05 -12.02 -16.95
CA ASP A 240 -2.96 -11.45 -17.72
C ASP A 240 -2.37 -10.22 -16.99
N PRO A 241 -1.15 -10.31 -16.48
CA PRO A 241 -0.50 -9.20 -15.77
C PRO A 241 -0.15 -8.00 -16.67
N GLY A 242 -0.26 -8.14 -17.99
CA GLY A 242 -0.12 -7.04 -18.96
C GLY A 242 -1.39 -6.19 -19.12
N HIS A 243 -2.51 -6.61 -18.54
CA HIS A 243 -3.75 -5.84 -18.57
C HIS A 243 -3.65 -4.60 -17.67
N PRO A 244 -4.47 -3.57 -17.94
CA PRO A 244 -4.49 -2.36 -17.12
C PRO A 244 -4.73 -2.66 -15.63
N HIS A 245 -3.99 -1.97 -14.78
CA HIS A 245 -4.16 -2.02 -13.34
C HIS A 245 -5.27 -1.06 -12.90
N LEU A 246 -5.98 -1.43 -11.84
CA LEU A 246 -6.91 -0.54 -11.16
C LEU A 246 -6.34 -0.14 -9.80
N LYS A 247 -6.83 0.95 -9.25
CA LYS A 247 -6.41 1.47 -7.96
C LYS A 247 -7.59 2.01 -7.17
N SER A 248 -7.47 1.93 -5.85
CA SER A 248 -8.42 2.54 -4.91
C SER A 248 -7.62 3.17 -3.76
N ILE A 249 -7.99 4.37 -3.36
CA ILE A 249 -7.45 5.02 -2.16
C ILE A 249 -8.49 4.87 -1.05
N GLN A 250 -8.03 4.36 0.07
CA GLN A 250 -8.82 4.05 1.25
C GLN A 250 -8.32 4.84 2.45
#